data_a3f7013a8bbc6dfdafcc126e9ea113e4
#
_entry.id   a3f7013a8bbc6dfdafcc126e9ea113e4
#
_cell.length_a   1.000
_cell.length_b   1.000
_cell.length_c   1.000
_cell.angle_alpha   90.00
_cell.angle_beta   90.00
_cell.angle_gamma   90.00
#
_symmetry.space_group_name_H-M   'P 1'
#
loop_
_entity.id
_entity.type
_entity.pdbx_description
1 polymer ?
#
loop_
_entity_poly.entity_id
_entity_poly.type
_entity_poly.pdbx_seq_one_letter_code
_entity_poly.pdbx_strand_id
1 'polypeptide(L)'
;MKRVILLLIIFNSFQIVTAQYTEIINSKRPGFSESPYGVGTDVFQFETGLFYRSSNNQSILARPATYGGELFFRYGKFLEKLEFDAKIAYQNDEVKSPFGLNYNIYGLSELTLGAKYLIYQKEYTDKSKEIRSWKRRTSFDKKRLIPSVGVYAGVHTNFLGNDYKDSGISYKAAVLLQNDFSDRLVLITNIIADKITSDENF
;
A
#
# COMPACT_ATOMS: atom_id res chain seq x y z
N MET A 1 -26.55 17.38 28.03
CA MET A 1 -27.51 17.22 26.93
C MET A 1 -26.99 17.73 25.59
N LYS A 2 -26.54 19.01 25.46
CA LYS A 2 -26.07 19.58 24.16
C LYS A 2 -24.93 18.75 23.49
N ARG A 3 -23.98 18.23 24.28
CA ARG A 3 -22.85 17.43 23.76
C ARG A 3 -23.28 16.04 23.22
N VAL A 4 -24.30 15.44 23.80
CA VAL A 4 -24.87 14.16 23.36
C VAL A 4 -25.67 14.34 22.06
N ILE A 5 -26.38 15.47 21.91
CA ILE A 5 -27.09 15.80 20.67
C ILE A 5 -26.09 16.04 19.52
N LEU A 6 -24.98 16.72 19.81
CA LEU A 6 -23.92 16.94 18.81
C LEU A 6 -23.29 15.63 18.34
N LEU A 7 -23.02 14.70 19.25
CA LEU A 7 -22.52 13.35 18.93
C LEU A 7 -23.51 12.54 18.08
N LEU A 8 -24.81 12.62 18.40
CA LEU A 8 -25.86 11.97 17.62
C LEU A 8 -25.99 12.56 16.21
N ILE A 9 -25.85 13.87 16.04
CA ILE A 9 -25.87 14.52 14.72
C ILE A 9 -24.66 14.07 13.90
N ILE A 10 -23.47 14.02 14.48
CA ILE A 10 -22.25 13.56 13.83
C ILE A 10 -22.39 12.08 13.42
N PHE A 11 -22.95 11.25 14.29
CA PHE A 11 -23.15 9.82 14.00
C PHE A 11 -24.16 9.58 12.84
N ASN A 12 -25.21 10.40 12.75
CA ASN A 12 -26.17 10.32 11.65
C ASN A 12 -25.64 10.88 10.31
N SER A 13 -24.64 11.77 10.32
CA SER A 13 -24.02 12.29 9.10
C SER A 13 -23.24 11.24 8.31
N PHE A 14 -22.85 10.14 8.94
CA PHE A 14 -22.13 9.05 8.29
C PHE A 14 -23.03 8.03 7.55
N GLN A 15 -24.34 8.18 7.59
CA GLN A 15 -25.29 7.22 7.03
C GLN A 15 -25.56 7.40 5.51
N ILE A 16 -25.00 8.41 4.85
CA ILE A 16 -25.28 8.70 3.42
C ILE A 16 -24.07 8.30 2.55
N VAL A 17 -23.38 7.23 2.89
CA VAL A 17 -22.39 6.67 1.98
C VAL A 17 -23.01 5.49 1.27
N THR A 18 -23.55 5.71 0.09
CA THR A 18 -23.80 4.62 -0.87
C THR A 18 -22.43 4.13 -1.33
N ALA A 19 -21.89 3.13 -0.64
CA ALA A 19 -20.69 2.46 -1.08
C ALA A 19 -20.97 1.81 -2.44
N GLN A 20 -20.34 2.32 -3.49
CA GLN A 20 -20.29 1.60 -4.75
C GLN A 20 -19.48 0.33 -4.49
N TYR A 21 -20.13 -0.81 -4.59
CA TYR A 21 -19.50 -2.11 -4.43
C TYR A 21 -18.58 -2.35 -5.64
N THR A 22 -17.29 -2.35 -5.40
CA THR A 22 -16.34 -2.85 -6.39
C THR A 22 -16.24 -4.35 -6.25
N GLU A 23 -16.45 -5.10 -7.32
CA GLU A 23 -16.50 -6.55 -7.37
C GLU A 23 -15.20 -7.22 -6.88
N ILE A 24 -14.09 -6.49 -6.89
CA ILE A 24 -12.78 -6.95 -6.43
C ILE A 24 -12.14 -5.89 -5.54
N ILE A 25 -11.93 -6.24 -4.26
CA ILE A 25 -11.14 -5.42 -3.35
C ILE A 25 -9.65 -5.73 -3.60
N ASN A 26 -8.94 -4.75 -4.15
CA ASN A 26 -7.51 -4.85 -4.39
C ASN A 26 -6.72 -4.35 -3.17
N SER A 27 -6.43 -5.24 -2.21
CA SER A 27 -5.68 -4.92 -1.00
C SER A 27 -4.19 -5.22 -1.17
N LYS A 28 -3.32 -4.38 -0.60
CA LYS A 28 -1.87 -4.64 -0.46
C LYS A 28 -1.58 -5.69 0.62
N ARG A 29 -2.53 -5.93 1.52
CA ARG A 29 -2.32 -6.80 2.67
C ARG A 29 -2.90 -8.19 2.44
N PRO A 30 -2.24 -9.22 3.00
CA PRO A 30 -1.08 -9.21 3.92
C PRO A 30 0.30 -9.12 3.24
N GLY A 31 0.35 -9.02 1.92
CA GLY A 31 1.60 -9.01 1.15
C GLY A 31 2.31 -7.64 1.12
N PHE A 32 3.49 -7.62 0.50
CA PHE A 32 4.26 -6.40 0.22
C PHE A 32 4.12 -5.96 -1.24
N SER A 33 3.62 -6.86 -2.10
CA SER A 33 3.43 -6.57 -3.51
C SER A 33 2.18 -5.74 -3.75
N GLU A 34 2.29 -4.80 -4.66
CA GLU A 34 1.22 -3.91 -5.05
C GLU A 34 0.81 -4.18 -6.50
N SER A 35 -0.49 -4.32 -6.71
CA SER A 35 -1.07 -4.44 -8.04
C SER A 35 -1.03 -3.10 -8.79
N PRO A 36 -0.83 -3.10 -10.11
CA PRO A 36 -0.95 -1.90 -10.94
C PRO A 36 -2.36 -1.32 -10.97
N TYR A 37 -3.38 -2.13 -10.67
CA TYR A 37 -4.76 -1.67 -10.65
C TYR A 37 -5.04 -0.78 -9.45
N GLY A 38 -5.81 0.29 -9.70
CA GLY A 38 -6.27 1.21 -8.66
C GLY A 38 -7.51 0.71 -7.94
N VAL A 39 -7.91 1.45 -6.92
CA VAL A 39 -9.28 1.41 -6.39
C VAL A 39 -10.23 2.05 -7.41
N GLY A 40 -11.50 1.65 -7.39
CA GLY A 40 -12.48 2.23 -8.30
C GLY A 40 -12.66 3.74 -8.12
N THR A 41 -13.24 4.40 -9.13
CA THR A 41 -13.53 5.83 -9.07
C THR A 41 -14.48 6.15 -7.92
N ASP A 42 -14.20 7.22 -7.17
CA ASP A 42 -14.91 7.66 -5.97
C ASP A 42 -14.92 6.63 -4.82
N VAL A 43 -13.99 5.69 -4.83
CA VAL A 43 -13.81 4.70 -3.76
C VAL A 43 -12.73 5.16 -2.80
N PHE A 44 -13.06 5.15 -1.51
CA PHE A 44 -12.12 5.31 -0.41
C PHE A 44 -11.84 3.95 0.21
N GLN A 45 -10.60 3.56 0.29
CA GLN A 45 -10.17 2.32 0.93
C GLN A 45 -9.20 2.64 2.06
N PHE A 46 -9.47 2.04 3.23
CA PHE A 46 -8.60 2.11 4.40
C PHE A 46 -8.08 0.72 4.70
N GLU A 47 -6.78 0.59 4.82
CA GLU A 47 -6.12 -0.64 5.23
C GLU A 47 -5.33 -0.36 6.50
N THR A 48 -5.52 -1.18 7.52
CA THR A 48 -4.77 -1.04 8.78
C THR A 48 -3.95 -2.30 9.03
N GLY A 49 -2.84 -2.17 9.73
CA GLY A 49 -2.03 -3.29 10.13
C GLY A 49 -1.27 -3.02 11.40
N LEU A 50 -1.11 -4.07 12.19
CA LEU A 50 -0.19 -4.09 13.31
C LEU A 50 1.03 -4.89 12.91
N PHE A 51 2.20 -4.49 13.37
CA PHE A 51 3.43 -5.21 13.10
C PHE A 51 4.29 -5.33 14.35
N TYR A 52 5.01 -6.43 14.40
CA TYR A 52 6.06 -6.68 15.38
C TYR A 52 7.30 -7.15 14.63
N ARG A 53 8.43 -6.53 14.91
CA ARG A 53 9.74 -6.91 14.36
C ARG A 53 10.72 -7.07 15.52
N SER A 54 11.50 -8.13 15.49
CA SER A 54 12.60 -8.31 16.43
C SER A 54 13.88 -8.58 15.64
N SER A 55 14.92 -7.88 15.97
CA SER A 55 16.21 -7.98 15.31
C SER A 55 17.31 -8.25 16.36
N ASN A 56 18.34 -8.97 15.94
CA ASN A 56 19.55 -9.14 16.74
C ASN A 56 20.72 -8.54 15.96
N ASN A 57 21.09 -7.32 16.33
CA ASN A 57 22.22 -6.65 15.70
C ASN A 57 23.50 -6.98 16.45
N GLN A 58 24.26 -7.94 15.92
CA GLN A 58 25.51 -8.41 16.53
C GLN A 58 26.61 -7.32 16.51
N SER A 59 26.59 -6.41 15.53
CA SER A 59 27.60 -5.37 15.40
C SER A 59 27.57 -4.34 16.53
N ILE A 60 26.39 -4.02 17.02
CA ILE A 60 26.20 -3.06 18.12
C ILE A 60 25.74 -3.75 19.41
N LEU A 61 25.73 -5.09 19.44
CA LEU A 61 25.27 -5.89 20.59
C LEU A 61 23.87 -5.45 21.10
N ALA A 62 23.02 -4.96 20.24
CA ALA A 62 21.67 -4.51 20.59
C ALA A 62 20.61 -5.47 20.06
N ARG A 63 19.53 -5.60 20.81
CA ARG A 63 18.36 -6.39 20.44
C ARG A 63 17.13 -5.49 20.36
N PRO A 64 16.96 -4.76 19.27
CA PRO A 64 15.78 -3.92 19.09
C PRO A 64 14.54 -4.78 18.88
N ALA A 65 13.48 -4.42 19.58
CA ALA A 65 12.13 -4.92 19.35
C ALA A 65 11.25 -3.73 18.96
N THR A 66 10.67 -3.80 17.77
CA THR A 66 9.79 -2.77 17.24
C THR A 66 8.36 -3.29 17.18
N TYR A 67 7.42 -2.55 17.71
CA TYR A 67 6.01 -2.79 17.55
C TYR A 67 5.29 -1.50 17.16
N GLY A 68 4.30 -1.63 16.31
CA GLY A 68 3.61 -0.47 15.80
C GLY A 68 2.36 -0.79 15.01
N GLY A 69 1.76 0.28 14.51
CA GLY A 69 0.61 0.22 13.64
C GLY A 69 0.82 1.08 12.41
N GLU A 70 0.20 0.69 11.32
CA GLU A 70 0.18 1.46 10.10
C GLU A 70 -1.24 1.59 9.57
N LEU A 71 -1.50 2.74 8.99
CA LEU A 71 -2.72 3.08 8.28
C LEU A 71 -2.34 3.44 6.86
N PHE A 72 -3.00 2.79 5.92
CA PHE A 72 -2.86 3.06 4.51
C PHE A 72 -4.20 3.50 3.95
N PHE A 73 -4.23 4.67 3.38
CA PHE A 73 -5.40 5.28 2.76
C PHE A 73 -5.23 5.31 1.26
N ARG A 74 -6.25 4.93 0.51
CA ARG A 74 -6.28 4.93 -0.96
C ARG A 74 -7.54 5.59 -1.45
N TYR A 75 -7.42 6.39 -2.48
CA TYR A 75 -8.52 7.13 -3.07
C TYR A 75 -8.43 7.18 -4.59
N GLY A 76 -9.42 6.63 -5.27
CA GLY A 76 -9.59 6.76 -6.73
C GLY A 76 -10.44 7.97 -7.07
N LYS A 77 -9.91 8.92 -7.85
CA LYS A 77 -10.62 10.12 -8.29
C LYS A 77 -10.17 10.56 -9.67
N PHE A 78 -11.05 11.26 -10.35
CA PHE A 78 -10.90 11.87 -11.67
C PHE A 78 -10.75 10.89 -12.85
N LEU A 79 -9.94 9.86 -12.72
CA LEU A 79 -9.68 8.86 -13.76
C LEU A 79 -9.71 7.47 -13.12
N GLU A 80 -10.32 6.50 -13.79
CA GLU A 80 -10.34 5.09 -13.36
C GLU A 80 -8.93 4.48 -13.17
N LYS A 81 -7.94 5.08 -13.85
CA LYS A 81 -6.55 4.62 -13.86
C LYS A 81 -5.67 5.33 -12.84
N LEU A 82 -6.18 6.34 -12.14
CA LEU A 82 -5.42 7.16 -11.19
C LEU A 82 -5.89 6.92 -9.77
N GLU A 83 -4.95 6.62 -8.90
CA GLU A 83 -5.16 6.45 -7.47
C GLU A 83 -4.19 7.33 -6.69
N PHE A 84 -4.70 7.98 -5.67
CA PHE A 84 -3.89 8.67 -4.67
C PHE A 84 -3.80 7.82 -3.42
N ASP A 85 -2.66 7.84 -2.75
CA ASP A 85 -2.49 7.13 -1.50
C ASP A 85 -1.74 7.94 -0.44
N ALA A 86 -1.99 7.58 0.81
CA ALA A 86 -1.26 8.09 1.96
C ALA A 86 -0.99 6.93 2.93
N LYS A 87 0.25 6.80 3.35
CA LYS A 87 0.68 5.83 4.35
C LYS A 87 1.18 6.54 5.59
N ILE A 88 0.67 6.14 6.74
CA ILE A 88 1.05 6.66 8.05
C ILE A 88 1.45 5.46 8.90
N ALA A 89 2.62 5.53 9.56
CA ALA A 89 3.04 4.50 10.50
C ALA A 89 3.48 5.14 11.82
N TYR A 90 3.04 4.54 12.90
CA TYR A 90 3.46 4.88 14.27
C TYR A 90 4.10 3.65 14.89
N GLN A 91 5.28 3.81 15.48
CA GLN A 91 5.98 2.69 16.08
C GLN A 91 6.65 3.06 17.40
N ASN A 92 6.97 2.02 18.16
CA ASN A 92 7.77 2.08 19.35
C ASN A 92 8.90 1.07 19.20
N ASP A 93 10.13 1.55 19.35
CA ASP A 93 11.36 0.77 19.30
C ASP A 93 11.92 0.63 20.71
N GLU A 94 11.93 -0.58 21.24
CA GLU A 94 12.54 -0.92 22.51
C GLU A 94 13.95 -1.47 22.25
N VAL A 95 14.97 -0.71 22.60
CA VAL A 95 16.37 -1.11 22.42
C VAL A 95 16.92 -1.63 23.75
N LYS A 96 17.30 -2.91 23.76
CA LYS A 96 17.94 -3.59 24.90
C LYS A 96 19.43 -3.79 24.60
N SER A 97 20.29 -3.13 25.38
CA SER A 97 21.72 -3.30 25.27
C SER A 97 22.25 -4.22 26.39
N PRO A 98 23.17 -5.13 26.08
CA PRO A 98 23.83 -5.95 27.10
C PRO A 98 24.61 -5.13 28.16
N PHE A 99 24.90 -3.87 27.86
CA PHE A 99 25.56 -2.94 28.79
C PHE A 99 24.58 -2.20 29.74
N GLY A 100 23.29 -2.62 29.77
CA GLY A 100 22.29 -2.09 30.69
C GLY A 100 21.66 -0.75 30.27
N LEU A 101 22.00 -0.24 29.11
CA LEU A 101 21.38 0.96 28.53
C LEU A 101 20.14 0.55 27.73
N ASN A 102 19.00 0.48 28.40
CA ASN A 102 17.71 0.25 27.74
C ASN A 102 17.03 1.59 27.51
N TYR A 103 16.54 1.82 26.30
CA TYR A 103 15.77 3.01 25.98
C TYR A 103 14.67 2.70 24.96
N ASN A 104 13.65 3.53 24.98
CA ASN A 104 12.52 3.43 24.06
C ASN A 104 12.45 4.68 23.20
N ILE A 105 12.26 4.47 21.91
CA ILE A 105 11.99 5.51 20.91
C ILE A 105 10.59 5.26 20.40
N TYR A 106 9.75 6.29 20.40
CA TYR A 106 8.37 6.15 19.90
C TYR A 106 7.93 7.40 19.17
N GLY A 107 7.11 7.20 18.15
CA GLY A 107 6.59 8.32 17.39
C GLY A 107 6.07 7.92 16.01
N LEU A 108 5.75 8.94 15.24
CA LEU A 108 5.39 8.82 13.84
C LEU A 108 6.65 8.49 13.05
N SER A 109 6.72 7.27 12.50
CA SER A 109 7.91 6.75 11.81
C SER A 109 7.84 6.83 10.31
N GLU A 110 6.64 6.95 9.74
CA GLU A 110 6.46 7.08 8.30
C GLU A 110 5.22 7.94 7.98
N LEU A 111 5.39 8.87 7.06
CA LEU A 111 4.31 9.60 6.41
C LEU A 111 4.66 9.75 4.94
N THR A 112 4.04 8.93 4.10
CA THR A 112 4.26 8.90 2.66
C THR A 112 2.99 9.30 1.95
N LEU A 113 3.09 10.21 0.99
CA LEU A 113 2.02 10.58 0.07
C LEU A 113 2.41 10.14 -1.32
N GLY A 114 1.50 9.52 -2.04
CA GLY A 114 1.79 8.97 -3.35
C GLY A 114 0.63 9.01 -4.32
N ALA A 115 0.96 8.68 -5.55
CA ALA A 115 0.00 8.47 -6.62
C ALA A 115 0.43 7.30 -7.49
N LYS A 116 -0.53 6.52 -7.90
CA LYS A 116 -0.37 5.38 -8.79
C LYS A 116 -1.17 5.60 -10.06
N TYR A 117 -0.59 5.28 -11.20
CA TYR A 117 -1.22 5.39 -12.50
C TYR A 117 -1.08 4.11 -13.30
N LEU A 118 -2.19 3.55 -13.76
CA LEU A 118 -2.24 2.38 -14.63
C LEU A 118 -1.97 2.81 -16.09
N ILE A 119 -0.75 2.53 -16.59
CA ILE A 119 -0.32 2.88 -17.94
C ILE A 119 -0.95 1.96 -18.97
N TYR A 120 -0.87 0.65 -18.72
CA TYR A 120 -1.28 -0.35 -19.66
C TYR A 120 -2.05 -1.47 -18.99
N GLN A 121 -3.22 -1.74 -19.51
CA GLN A 121 -4.05 -2.88 -19.14
C GLN A 121 -4.46 -3.62 -20.39
N LYS A 122 -4.33 -4.93 -20.35
CA LYS A 122 -4.79 -5.78 -21.44
C LYS A 122 -6.18 -6.30 -21.19
N GLU A 123 -7.01 -6.18 -22.21
CA GLU A 123 -8.33 -6.81 -22.23
C GLU A 123 -8.18 -8.26 -22.71
N TYR A 124 -8.72 -9.17 -21.94
CA TYR A 124 -8.77 -10.60 -22.28
C TYR A 124 -10.10 -10.93 -22.94
N THR A 125 -10.04 -11.84 -23.91
CA THR A 125 -11.25 -12.35 -24.52
C THR A 125 -11.93 -13.30 -23.55
N ASP A 126 -13.16 -12.97 -23.14
CA ASP A 126 -13.98 -13.89 -22.33
C ASP A 126 -14.33 -15.13 -23.15
N LYS A 127 -13.69 -16.23 -22.77
CA LYS A 127 -13.93 -17.55 -23.39
C LYS A 127 -14.93 -18.40 -22.62
N SER A 128 -15.47 -17.89 -21.50
CA SER A 128 -16.42 -18.64 -20.66
C SER A 128 -17.71 -18.96 -21.40
N LYS A 129 -18.10 -18.11 -22.36
CA LYS A 129 -19.29 -18.25 -23.20
C LYS A 129 -19.08 -19.15 -24.44
N GLU A 130 -17.88 -19.68 -24.65
CA GLU A 130 -17.61 -20.60 -25.78
C GLU A 130 -18.24 -21.96 -25.51
N ILE A 131 -19.38 -22.22 -26.13
CA ILE A 131 -20.16 -23.43 -25.92
C ILE A 131 -19.70 -24.54 -26.91
N ARG A 132 -19.14 -24.18 -28.06
CA ARG A 132 -18.86 -25.09 -29.17
C ARG A 132 -17.65 -25.99 -28.99
N SER A 133 -16.69 -25.60 -28.14
CA SER A 133 -15.46 -26.37 -27.94
C SER A 133 -14.90 -26.21 -26.54
N TRP A 134 -14.93 -27.29 -25.76
CA TRP A 134 -14.28 -27.35 -24.46
C TRP A 134 -12.77 -27.05 -24.52
N LYS A 135 -12.07 -27.56 -25.56
CA LYS A 135 -10.66 -27.30 -25.81
C LYS A 135 -10.34 -25.81 -26.01
N ARG A 136 -11.21 -25.06 -26.69
CA ARG A 136 -11.04 -23.60 -26.85
C ARG A 136 -11.32 -22.85 -25.55
N ARG A 137 -12.31 -23.28 -24.80
CA ARG A 137 -12.66 -22.69 -23.52
C ARG A 137 -11.54 -22.81 -22.50
N THR A 138 -10.84 -23.94 -22.47
CA THR A 138 -9.76 -24.23 -21.52
C THR A 138 -8.36 -23.91 -22.06
N SER A 139 -8.24 -23.48 -23.32
CA SER A 139 -6.95 -23.17 -23.92
C SER A 139 -6.31 -21.94 -23.27
N PHE A 140 -5.01 -22.05 -22.96
CA PHE A 140 -4.23 -20.93 -22.47
C PHE A 140 -4.20 -19.79 -23.49
N ASP A 141 -4.48 -18.57 -23.04
CA ASP A 141 -4.37 -17.37 -23.87
C ASP A 141 -2.97 -16.80 -23.78
N LYS A 142 -2.21 -16.86 -24.88
CA LYS A 142 -0.85 -16.30 -24.93
C LYS A 142 -0.80 -14.80 -24.60
N LYS A 143 -1.92 -14.11 -24.76
CA LYS A 143 -2.04 -12.70 -24.38
C LYS A 143 -1.87 -12.49 -22.88
N ARG A 144 -2.14 -13.49 -22.05
CA ARG A 144 -1.95 -13.47 -20.59
C ARG A 144 -0.48 -13.39 -20.15
N LEU A 145 0.46 -13.64 -21.08
CA LEU A 145 1.90 -13.44 -20.84
C LEU A 145 2.33 -11.97 -20.80
N ILE A 146 1.54 -11.06 -21.37
CA ILE A 146 1.85 -9.65 -21.37
C ILE A 146 1.30 -9.04 -20.07
N PRO A 147 2.15 -8.46 -19.22
CA PRO A 147 1.70 -7.87 -17.96
C PRO A 147 0.88 -6.60 -18.16
N SER A 148 -0.03 -6.33 -17.26
CA SER A 148 -0.55 -5.00 -17.01
C SER A 148 0.54 -4.18 -16.31
N VAL A 149 0.68 -2.91 -16.63
CA VAL A 149 1.78 -2.05 -16.19
C VAL A 149 1.22 -0.80 -15.51
N GLY A 150 1.67 -0.56 -14.31
CA GLY A 150 1.42 0.68 -13.56
C GLY A 150 2.72 1.33 -13.12
N VAL A 151 2.66 2.60 -12.83
CA VAL A 151 3.73 3.35 -12.20
C VAL A 151 3.23 3.98 -10.91
N TYR A 152 4.14 4.11 -9.98
CA TYR A 152 3.91 4.73 -8.69
C TYR A 152 4.96 5.80 -8.45
N ALA A 153 4.55 6.95 -7.93
CA ALA A 153 5.42 7.99 -7.44
C ALA A 153 4.93 8.45 -6.07
N GLY A 154 5.84 8.54 -5.11
CA GLY A 154 5.54 8.95 -3.74
C GLY A 154 6.63 9.84 -3.16
N VAL A 155 6.26 10.54 -2.11
CA VAL A 155 7.12 11.43 -1.34
C VAL A 155 7.03 11.02 0.12
N HIS A 156 8.17 10.69 0.71
CA HIS A 156 8.31 10.55 2.15
C HIS A 156 8.49 11.93 2.76
N THR A 157 7.53 12.32 3.55
CA THR A 157 7.57 13.63 4.20
C THR A 157 8.40 13.57 5.48
N ASN A 158 9.03 14.70 5.84
CA ASN A 158 9.81 14.79 7.05
C ASN A 158 8.99 15.28 8.27
N PHE A 159 7.64 15.21 8.19
CA PHE A 159 6.74 15.47 9.32
C PHE A 159 6.67 14.27 10.27
N LEU A 160 7.82 13.82 10.75
CA LEU A 160 7.99 12.63 11.59
C LEU A 160 8.30 13.01 13.03
N GLY A 161 8.23 12.04 13.93
CA GLY A 161 8.75 12.18 15.29
C GLY A 161 10.25 12.54 15.26
N ASN A 162 10.73 13.28 16.26
CA ASN A 162 12.10 13.79 16.27
C ASN A 162 13.16 12.71 16.06
N ASP A 163 12.91 11.51 16.56
CA ASP A 163 13.82 10.38 16.49
C ASP A 163 13.74 9.60 15.16
N TYR A 164 12.75 9.90 14.32
CA TYR A 164 12.52 9.27 13.01
C TYR A 164 12.72 10.21 11.84
N LYS A 165 13.09 11.46 12.09
CA LYS A 165 13.35 12.44 11.03
C LYS A 165 14.58 12.05 10.23
N ASP A 166 14.40 11.96 8.92
CA ASP A 166 15.50 11.93 7.96
C ASP A 166 16.06 13.35 7.73
N SER A 167 17.22 13.46 7.10
CA SER A 167 17.87 14.75 6.78
C SER A 167 17.04 15.65 5.84
N GLY A 168 16.06 15.07 5.14
CA GLY A 168 15.24 15.79 4.17
C GLY A 168 14.04 15.00 3.68
N ILE A 169 13.43 15.50 2.63
CA ILE A 169 12.38 14.82 1.89
C ILE A 169 13.02 13.79 0.98
N SER A 170 12.49 12.57 0.97
CA SER A 170 12.93 11.52 0.04
C SER A 170 11.78 11.08 -0.86
N TYR A 171 12.12 10.52 -2.01
CA TYR A 171 11.18 10.11 -3.03
C TYR A 171 11.13 8.60 -3.15
N LYS A 172 9.98 8.12 -3.60
CA LYS A 172 9.73 6.73 -3.91
C LYS A 172 9.20 6.63 -5.33
N ALA A 173 9.75 5.72 -6.12
CA ALA A 173 9.25 5.41 -7.44
C ALA A 173 9.13 3.89 -7.60
N ALA A 174 8.10 3.42 -8.30
CA ALA A 174 7.97 2.01 -8.58
C ALA A 174 7.33 1.75 -9.94
N VAL A 175 7.72 0.61 -10.52
CA VAL A 175 7.04 0.01 -11.67
C VAL A 175 6.33 -1.24 -11.17
N LEU A 176 5.03 -1.30 -11.41
CA LEU A 176 4.13 -2.34 -10.95
C LEU A 176 3.69 -3.17 -12.14
N LEU A 177 3.92 -4.47 -12.08
CA LEU A 177 3.59 -5.40 -13.14
C LEU A 177 2.67 -6.49 -12.60
N GLN A 178 1.66 -6.85 -13.39
CA GLN A 178 0.77 -7.96 -13.04
C GLN A 178 0.46 -8.81 -14.26
N ASN A 179 0.69 -10.11 -14.13
CA ASN A 179 0.30 -11.12 -15.10
C ASN A 179 -0.85 -11.96 -14.54
N ASP A 180 -1.98 -11.92 -15.20
CA ASP A 180 -3.14 -12.75 -14.86
C ASP A 180 -3.14 -14.01 -15.74
N PHE A 181 -2.36 -15.02 -15.34
CA PHE A 181 -2.22 -16.27 -16.12
C PHE A 181 -3.54 -17.05 -16.20
N SER A 182 -4.31 -17.03 -15.14
CA SER A 182 -5.65 -17.62 -15.07
C SER A 182 -6.46 -16.92 -14.00
N ASP A 183 -7.75 -17.25 -13.90
CA ASP A 183 -8.64 -16.73 -12.84
C ASP A 183 -8.23 -17.17 -11.43
N ARG A 184 -7.24 -18.09 -11.33
CA ARG A 184 -6.72 -18.64 -10.06
C ARG A 184 -5.23 -18.37 -9.85
N LEU A 185 -4.51 -17.89 -10.86
CA LEU A 185 -3.08 -17.68 -10.80
C LEU A 185 -2.72 -16.29 -11.32
N VAL A 186 -2.30 -15.44 -10.40
CA VAL A 186 -1.84 -14.08 -10.67
C VAL A 186 -0.41 -13.95 -10.17
N LEU A 187 0.46 -13.36 -10.98
CA LEU A 187 1.82 -12.99 -10.60
C LEU A 187 1.94 -11.49 -10.56
N ILE A 188 2.31 -10.97 -9.39
CA ILE A 188 2.58 -9.54 -9.19
C ILE A 188 4.08 -9.36 -9.00
N THR A 189 4.68 -8.45 -9.76
CA THR A 189 6.10 -8.12 -9.70
C THR A 189 6.26 -6.62 -9.59
N ASN A 190 7.01 -6.15 -8.58
CA ASN A 190 7.27 -4.74 -8.36
C ASN A 190 8.76 -4.45 -8.42
N ILE A 191 9.13 -3.40 -9.13
CA ILE A 191 10.47 -2.84 -9.14
C ILE A 191 10.37 -1.50 -8.42
N ILE A 192 11.02 -1.38 -7.27
CA ILE A 192 10.85 -0.24 -6.36
C ILE A 192 12.21 0.41 -6.14
N ALA A 193 12.26 1.72 -6.34
CA ALA A 193 13.32 2.59 -5.87
C ALA A 193 12.75 3.42 -4.70
N ASP A 194 13.30 3.24 -3.53
CA ASP A 194 12.80 3.84 -2.30
C ASP A 194 13.88 4.72 -1.65
N LYS A 195 13.45 5.74 -0.90
CA LYS A 195 14.32 6.69 -0.20
C LYS A 195 15.35 7.38 -1.12
N ILE A 196 14.90 7.76 -2.32
CA ILE A 196 15.73 8.52 -3.24
C ILE A 196 15.86 9.94 -2.68
N THR A 197 17.08 10.35 -2.33
CA THR A 197 17.39 11.71 -1.85
C THR A 197 18.09 12.51 -2.94
N SER A 198 17.93 13.82 -2.90
CA SER A 198 18.65 14.72 -3.82
C SER A 198 20.02 15.14 -3.31
N ASP A 199 20.40 14.75 -2.10
CA ASP A 199 21.70 15.08 -1.54
C ASP A 199 22.79 14.18 -2.14
N GLU A 200 23.69 14.79 -2.90
CA GLU A 200 24.84 14.15 -3.59
C GLU A 200 25.95 13.67 -2.63
N ASN A 201 25.68 13.49 -1.35
CA ASN A 201 26.67 13.01 -0.39
C ASN A 201 26.56 11.49 -0.25
N PHE A 202 27.21 10.77 -1.17
CA PHE A 202 27.62 9.39 -1.01
C PHE A 202 29.06 9.33 -0.48
#